data_3a5ae9d9c8bfbb46ccfabea331553db9
#
_entry.id   3a5ae9d9c8bfbb46ccfabea331553db9
#
_cell.length_a   1.000
_cell.length_b   1.000
_cell.length_c   1.000
_cell.angle_alpha   90.00
_cell.angle_beta   90.00
_cell.angle_gamma   90.00
#
_symmetry.space_group_name_H-M   'P 1'
#
loop_
_entity.id
_entity.type
_entity.pdbx_description
1 polymer ?
#
loop_
_entity_poly.entity_id
_entity_poly.type
_entity_poly.pdbx_seq_one_letter_code
_entity_poly.pdbx_strand_id
1 'polypeptide(L)'
;MRRFLWIVILSLSAASLPAEAGAGRLTIEDVRAMAFDKGIATIKEIELDDGVWEVEGRDNSGHKIEMEVDARSGEIVKMRRKD
;
A
#
# COMPACT_ATOMS: atom_id res chain seq x y z
N MET A 1 -21.35 33.02 -17.09
CA MET A 1 -21.16 32.57 -16.94
C MET A 1 -20.55 31.81 -16.38
N ARG A 2 -20.50 31.70 -16.40
CA ARG A 2 -20.06 30.99 -15.97
C ARG A 2 -19.48 30.12 -15.43
N ARG A 3 -19.29 30.01 -15.38
CA ARG A 3 -18.87 29.25 -15.02
C ARG A 3 -18.23 28.40 -14.43
N PHE A 4 -18.08 28.34 -14.44
CA PHE A 4 -17.56 27.55 -14.01
C PHE A 4 -16.94 26.78 -13.40
N LEU A 5 -16.96 26.81 -13.32
CA LEU A 5 -16.51 26.22 -12.81
C LEU A 5 -15.91 25.32 -12.38
N TRP A 6 -15.86 25.24 -12.54
CA TRP A 6 -15.37 24.49 -12.37
C TRP A 6 -14.68 23.74 -11.88
N ILE A 7 -14.67 23.80 -11.89
CA ILE A 7 -14.12 23.23 -11.63
C ILE A 7 -13.49 22.55 -11.08
N VAL A 8 -13.47 22.71 -11.09
CA VAL A 8 -12.82 22.22 -10.75
C VAL A 8 -12.46 21.43 -10.07
N ILE A 9 -12.64 21.32 -10.13
CA ILE A 9 -12.23 20.65 -9.67
C ILE A 9 -11.69 19.91 -9.27
N LEU A 10 -11.67 19.94 -9.48
CA LEU A 10 -11.04 19.33 -9.27
C LEU A 10 -10.41 18.80 -8.65
N SER A 11 -10.41 18.91 -8.58
CA SER A 11 -9.71 18.57 -8.08
C SER A 11 -9.42 17.71 -7.43
N LEU A 12 -9.65 17.43 -7.52
CA LEU A 12 -9.30 16.72 -7.06
C LEU A 12 -8.71 15.99 -6.65
N SER A 13 -8.63 15.97 -6.81
CA SER A 13 -7.96 15.41 -6.61
C SER A 13 -7.24 14.93 -6.04
N ALA A 14 -7.22 14.99 -6.18
CA ALA A 14 -6.36 14.72 -5.81
C ALA A 14 -6.00 14.21 -4.93
N ALA A 15 -6.38 14.08 -4.80
CA ALA A 15 -5.97 13.79 -4.08
C ALA A 15 -5.38 13.19 -3.50
N SER A 16 -5.44 13.01 -3.70
CA SER A 16 -4.79 12.62 -3.28
C SER A 16 -4.06 12.05 -2.74
N LEU A 17 -3.85 12.12 -2.82
CA LEU A 17 -3.00 11.54 -2.52
C LEU A 17 -2.36 11.39 -1.58
N PRO A 18 -2.35 10.99 -1.41
CA PRO A 18 -1.75 10.54 -0.53
C PRO A 18 -0.70 10.95 -0.07
N ALA A 19 -0.73 11.30 -0.32
CA ALA A 19 0.28 11.85 -0.14
C ALA A 19 0.77 11.94 1.16
N GLU A 20 0.28 11.88 1.74
CA GLU A 20 0.70 11.98 2.80
C GLU A 20 1.58 11.15 3.23
N ALA A 21 1.29 10.41 2.78
CA ALA A 21 2.38 9.59 2.89
C ALA A 21 3.43 10.55 2.90
N GLY A 22 3.00 11.63 2.52
CA GLY A 22 3.93 12.58 2.52
C GLY A 22 4.86 12.57 3.61
N ALA A 23 4.53 12.26 4.70
CA ALA A 23 5.50 12.30 5.74
C ALA A 23 6.73 11.51 5.36
N GLY A 24 6.85 11.08 4.12
CA GLY A 24 8.03 10.40 3.67
C GLY A 24 8.05 8.93 3.96
N ARG A 25 6.93 8.37 4.32
CA ARG A 25 6.90 6.98 4.69
C ARG A 25 5.51 6.41 4.50
N LEU A 26 5.44 5.19 4.00
CA LEU A 26 4.15 4.53 3.86
C LEU A 26 3.56 4.21 5.22
N THR A 27 2.25 4.31 5.31
CA THR A 27 1.55 3.92 6.53
C THR A 27 1.21 2.44 6.46
N ILE A 28 0.77 1.89 7.59
CA ILE A 28 0.38 0.50 7.62
C ILE A 28 -0.85 0.28 6.72
N GLU A 29 -1.73 1.27 6.60
CA GLU A 29 -2.89 1.16 5.72
C GLU A 29 -2.45 1.08 4.27
N ASP A 30 -1.42 1.85 3.90
CA ASP A 30 -0.89 1.79 2.55
C ASP A 30 -0.36 0.41 2.25
N VAL A 31 0.39 -0.17 3.19
CA VAL A 31 1.00 -1.47 2.98
C VAL A 31 -0.06 -2.56 2.91
N ARG A 32 -1.10 -2.43 3.72
CA ARG A 32 -2.20 -3.38 3.68
C ARG A 32 -2.86 -3.39 2.31
N ALA A 33 -3.10 -2.20 1.75
CA ALA A 33 -3.70 -2.10 0.43
C ALA A 33 -2.80 -2.73 -0.62
N MET A 34 -1.49 -2.50 -0.50
CA MET A 34 -0.54 -3.11 -1.42
C MET A 34 -0.57 -4.62 -1.33
N ALA A 35 -0.66 -5.15 -0.11
CA ALA A 35 -0.69 -6.59 0.09
C ALA A 35 -1.90 -7.23 -0.60
N PHE A 36 -3.07 -6.63 -0.42
CA PHE A 36 -4.27 -7.12 -1.08
C PHE A 36 -4.13 -7.04 -2.59
N ASP A 37 -3.55 -5.96 -3.08
CA ASP A 37 -3.35 -5.77 -4.51
C ASP A 37 -2.42 -6.84 -5.09
N LYS A 38 -1.51 -7.34 -4.29
CA LYS A 38 -0.55 -8.33 -4.73
C LYS A 38 -1.03 -9.77 -4.54
N GLY A 39 -2.26 -9.94 -4.12
CA GLY A 39 -2.83 -11.28 -4.03
C GLY A 39 -2.87 -11.90 -2.65
N ILE A 40 -2.45 -11.17 -1.64
CA ILE A 40 -2.59 -11.67 -0.28
C ILE A 40 -4.05 -11.49 0.10
N ALA A 41 -4.73 -12.58 0.38
CA ALA A 41 -6.15 -12.55 0.68
C ALA A 41 -6.42 -12.36 2.16
N THR A 42 -5.55 -12.92 2.99
CA THR A 42 -5.70 -12.83 4.43
C THR A 42 -4.36 -12.42 5.01
N ILE A 43 -4.34 -11.34 5.77
CA ILE A 43 -3.11 -10.86 6.38
C ILE A 43 -3.04 -11.36 7.80
N LYS A 44 -1.93 -11.98 8.14
CA LYS A 44 -1.69 -12.47 9.48
C LYS A 44 -0.95 -11.44 10.30
N GLU A 45 0.01 -10.76 9.68
CA GLU A 45 0.89 -9.87 10.41
C GLU A 45 1.46 -8.81 9.50
N ILE A 46 1.53 -7.57 9.99
CA ILE A 46 2.25 -6.48 9.32
C ILE A 46 3.11 -5.84 10.39
N GLU A 47 4.40 -5.71 10.10
CA GLU A 47 5.33 -5.22 11.09
C GLU A 47 6.35 -4.30 10.43
N LEU A 48 6.65 -3.18 11.06
CA LEU A 48 7.69 -2.28 10.57
C LEU A 48 8.98 -2.59 11.31
N ASP A 49 10.01 -2.93 10.55
CA ASP A 49 11.29 -3.30 11.12
C ASP A 49 12.40 -2.67 10.30
N ASP A 50 13.10 -1.74 10.91
CA ASP A 50 14.28 -1.14 10.31
C ASP A 50 14.00 -0.56 8.93
N GLY A 51 12.91 0.19 8.82
CA GLY A 51 12.58 0.87 7.57
C GLY A 51 11.91 0.01 6.52
N VAL A 52 11.58 -1.21 6.87
CA VAL A 52 10.96 -2.16 5.96
C VAL A 52 9.67 -2.68 6.57
N TRP A 53 8.58 -2.63 5.81
CA TRP A 53 7.32 -3.23 6.23
C TRP A 53 7.35 -4.70 5.84
N GLU A 54 7.16 -5.56 6.83
CA GLU A 54 7.11 -7.00 6.59
C GLU A 54 5.68 -7.47 6.72
N VAL A 55 5.20 -8.17 5.71
CA VAL A 55 3.83 -8.64 5.67
C VAL A 55 3.83 -10.15 5.53
N GLU A 56 3.02 -10.80 6.33
CA GLU A 56 2.84 -12.23 6.24
C GLU A 56 1.35 -12.52 6.13
N GLY A 57 0.97 -13.38 5.20
CA GLY A 57 -0.42 -13.74 5.03
C GLY A 57 -0.57 -14.95 4.15
N ARG A 58 -1.76 -15.13 3.60
CA ARG A 58 -2.05 -16.26 2.73
C ARG A 58 -2.83 -15.79 1.51
N ASP A 59 -2.61 -16.47 0.39
CA ASP A 59 -3.39 -16.17 -0.81
C ASP A 59 -4.69 -16.96 -0.76
N ASN A 60 -5.49 -16.84 -1.81
CA ASN A 60 -6.79 -17.52 -1.88
C ASN A 60 -6.67 -19.04 -1.88
N SER A 61 -5.52 -19.54 -2.26
CA SER A 61 -5.29 -21.00 -2.29
C SER A 61 -4.71 -21.50 -0.97
N GLY A 62 -4.49 -20.59 -0.01
CA GLY A 62 -3.97 -20.99 1.28
C GLY A 62 -2.46 -21.02 1.37
N HIS A 63 -1.77 -20.60 0.33
CA HIS A 63 -0.30 -20.56 0.38
C HIS A 63 0.15 -19.38 1.21
N LYS A 64 1.21 -19.59 1.97
CA LYS A 64 1.80 -18.52 2.76
C LYS A 64 2.55 -17.56 1.85
N ILE A 65 2.31 -16.29 2.05
CA ILE A 65 2.96 -15.24 1.29
C ILE A 65 3.74 -14.35 2.25
N GLU A 66 4.97 -14.03 1.88
CA GLU A 66 5.77 -13.06 2.60
C GLU A 66 6.12 -11.93 1.65
N MET A 67 5.90 -10.70 2.09
CA MET A 67 6.16 -9.52 1.29
C MET A 67 6.91 -8.51 2.14
N GLU A 68 7.91 -7.87 1.56
CA GLU A 68 8.63 -6.79 2.24
C GLU A 68 8.61 -5.56 1.36
N VAL A 69 8.33 -4.43 1.96
CA VAL A 69 8.18 -3.17 1.25
C VAL A 69 9.04 -2.12 1.92
N ASP A 70 9.84 -1.42 1.13
CA ASP A 70 10.62 -0.31 1.64
C ASP A 70 9.66 0.78 2.10
N ALA A 71 9.77 1.18 3.35
CA ALA A 71 8.80 2.11 3.95
C ALA A 71 8.88 3.51 3.36
N ARG A 72 9.99 3.86 2.76
CA ARG A 72 10.14 5.20 2.20
C ARG A 72 9.76 5.26 0.74
N SER A 73 10.24 4.32 -0.05
CA SER A 73 10.02 4.35 -1.49
C SER A 73 8.76 3.63 -1.92
N GLY A 74 8.27 2.71 -1.11
CA GLY A 74 7.15 1.89 -1.50
C GLY A 74 7.54 0.75 -2.42
N GLU A 75 8.84 0.56 -2.61
CA GLU A 75 9.30 -0.51 -3.49
C GLU A 75 9.16 -1.86 -2.78
N ILE A 76 8.63 -2.84 -3.50
CA ILE A 76 8.55 -4.20 -2.96
C ILE A 76 9.92 -4.83 -3.15
N VAL A 77 10.58 -5.12 -2.03
CA VAL A 77 11.94 -5.65 -2.06
C VAL A 77 11.98 -7.15 -1.89
N LYS A 78 10.85 -7.75 -1.56
CA LYS A 78 10.79 -9.20 -1.44
C LYS A 78 9.33 -9.63 -1.58
N MET A 79 9.14 -10.70 -2.33
CA MET A 79 7.80 -11.27 -2.50
C MET A 79 8.00 -12.76 -2.68
N ARG A 80 7.47 -13.55 -1.76
CA ARG A 80 7.73 -14.98 -1.77
C ARG A 80 6.50 -15.75 -1.36
N ARG A 81 6.19 -16.81 -2.11
CA ARG A 81 5.10 -17.69 -1.79
C ARG A 81 5.68 -19.04 -1.36
N LYS A 82 5.16 -19.55 -0.26
CA LYS A 82 5.59 -20.83 0.25
C LYS A 82 4.43 -21.83 0.19
N ASP A 83 4.76 -23.04 -0.08
CA ASP A 83 3.74 -24.09 -0.10
C ASP A 83 3.42 -24.62 1.27
#